data_b20401816e962f4dc40bac494b0bb5b1
#
_entry.id   b20401816e962f4dc40bac494b0bb5b1
#
_cell.length_a   1.000
_cell.length_b   1.000
_cell.length_c   1.000
_cell.angle_alpha   90.00
_cell.angle_beta   90.00
_cell.angle_gamma   90.00
#
_symmetry.space_group_name_H-M   'P 1'
#
loop_
_entity.id
_entity.type
_entity.pdbx_description
1 polymer ?
#
loop_
_entity_poly.entity_id
_entity_poly.type
_entity_poly.pdbx_seq_one_letter_code
_entity_poly.pdbx_strand_id
1 'polypeptide(L)'
;MAVSYGDAAAWAGVVSSVIFSTTALAVSVRSLRHAQRAADAAERQAVAAELAVPQAPPPVSWQAELPRSRRMEIGTPYVIRNVGNEPATGVKVQSRGFKISEIEGLDEGVVLPGASFVVILIEWISTGSRTNEILLLWDGQTLPVGIALPPRPPEPPPIFVKTTPIIR
;
A
#
# COMPACT_ATOMS: atom_id res chain seq x y z
N MET A 1 17.00 -85.18 -20.42
CA MET A 1 15.92 -84.20 -20.34
C MET A 1 16.18 -83.10 -21.39
N ALA A 2 15.47 -83.18 -22.51
CA ALA A 2 15.60 -82.13 -23.55
C ALA A 2 14.71 -81.00 -23.21
N VAL A 3 15.29 -79.85 -22.87
CA VAL A 3 14.54 -78.61 -22.68
C VAL A 3 14.07 -78.16 -24.07
N SER A 4 12.75 -78.12 -24.28
CA SER A 4 12.13 -77.76 -25.56
C SER A 4 12.46 -76.27 -25.87
N TYR A 5 13.02 -76.06 -27.05
CA TYR A 5 13.33 -74.67 -27.52
C TYR A 5 12.09 -73.73 -27.53
N GLY A 6 10.88 -74.26 -27.54
CA GLY A 6 9.63 -73.50 -27.44
C GLY A 6 9.40 -72.84 -26.10
N ASP A 7 9.84 -73.43 -25.02
CA ASP A 7 9.68 -72.88 -23.68
C ASP A 7 10.56 -71.65 -23.44
N ALA A 8 11.75 -71.61 -23.98
CA ALA A 8 12.66 -70.48 -23.85
C ALA A 8 12.15 -69.24 -24.56
N ALA A 9 11.51 -69.36 -25.72
CA ALA A 9 10.90 -68.23 -26.42
C ALA A 9 9.66 -67.70 -25.73
N ALA A 10 8.85 -68.57 -25.12
CA ALA A 10 7.68 -68.16 -24.34
C ALA A 10 8.10 -67.41 -23.08
N TRP A 11 9.13 -67.85 -22.38
CA TRP A 11 9.64 -67.10 -21.20
C TRP A 11 10.27 -65.75 -21.55
N ALA A 12 10.96 -65.62 -22.69
CA ALA A 12 11.52 -64.34 -23.16
C ALA A 12 10.41 -63.34 -23.46
N GLY A 13 9.26 -63.76 -23.99
CA GLY A 13 8.12 -62.94 -24.23
C GLY A 13 7.46 -62.39 -22.93
N VAL A 14 7.33 -63.27 -21.94
CA VAL A 14 6.77 -62.89 -20.64
C VAL A 14 7.68 -61.92 -19.91
N VAL A 15 8.97 -62.13 -19.87
CA VAL A 15 9.94 -61.26 -19.19
C VAL A 15 9.98 -59.87 -19.85
N SER A 16 9.99 -59.82 -21.20
CA SER A 16 10.00 -58.54 -21.89
C SER A 16 8.70 -57.73 -21.64
N SER A 17 7.54 -58.37 -21.64
CA SER A 17 6.26 -57.71 -21.39
C SER A 17 6.16 -57.14 -19.98
N VAL A 18 6.70 -57.81 -18.96
CA VAL A 18 6.75 -57.34 -17.57
C VAL A 18 7.67 -56.11 -17.45
N ILE A 19 8.84 -56.13 -18.13
CA ILE A 19 9.77 -55.02 -18.11
C ILE A 19 9.14 -53.79 -18.78
N PHE A 20 8.48 -53.93 -19.92
CA PHE A 20 7.80 -52.82 -20.60
C PHE A 20 6.64 -52.25 -19.76
N SER A 21 5.87 -53.12 -19.10
CA SER A 21 4.75 -52.67 -18.26
C SER A 21 5.23 -51.92 -17.04
N THR A 22 6.31 -52.33 -16.40
CA THR A 22 6.86 -51.63 -15.20
C THR A 22 7.51 -50.31 -15.57
N THR A 23 8.19 -50.20 -16.70
CA THR A 23 8.76 -48.93 -17.17
C THR A 23 7.66 -47.95 -17.57
N ALA A 24 6.60 -48.39 -18.26
CA ALA A 24 5.46 -47.54 -18.60
C ALA A 24 4.74 -46.99 -17.34
N LEU A 25 4.57 -47.83 -16.33
CA LEU A 25 3.98 -47.42 -15.07
C LEU A 25 4.86 -46.37 -14.35
N ALA A 26 6.16 -46.57 -14.27
CA ALA A 26 7.11 -45.65 -13.68
C ALA A 26 7.11 -44.26 -14.37
N VAL A 27 7.09 -44.27 -15.71
CA VAL A 27 6.99 -43.01 -16.49
C VAL A 27 5.65 -42.32 -16.25
N SER A 28 4.55 -43.07 -16.20
CA SER A 28 3.21 -42.49 -15.94
C SER A 28 3.13 -41.85 -14.55
N VAL A 29 3.63 -42.51 -13.52
CA VAL A 29 3.64 -41.92 -12.15
C VAL A 29 4.52 -40.68 -12.09
N ARG A 30 5.66 -40.69 -12.79
CA ARG A 30 6.56 -39.55 -12.84
C ARG A 30 5.92 -38.36 -13.58
N SER A 31 5.26 -38.60 -14.70
CA SER A 31 4.55 -37.55 -15.45
C SER A 31 3.38 -36.97 -14.65
N LEU A 32 2.65 -37.80 -13.92
CA LEU A 32 1.56 -37.32 -13.03
C LEU A 32 2.09 -36.37 -11.93
N ARG A 33 3.21 -36.76 -11.30
CA ARG A 33 3.85 -35.87 -10.30
C ARG A 33 4.34 -34.54 -10.88
N HIS A 34 4.83 -34.56 -12.12
CA HIS A 34 5.23 -33.32 -12.80
C HIS A 34 4.00 -32.46 -13.15
N ALA A 35 2.90 -33.07 -13.59
CA ALA A 35 1.67 -32.37 -13.87
C ALA A 35 1.07 -31.75 -12.61
N GLN A 36 1.08 -32.44 -11.47
CA GLN A 36 0.64 -31.88 -10.19
C GLN A 36 1.49 -30.68 -9.77
N ARG A 37 2.83 -30.79 -9.84
CA ARG A 37 3.71 -29.66 -9.50
C ARG A 37 3.51 -28.46 -10.42
N ALA A 38 3.25 -28.71 -11.70
CA ALA A 38 2.95 -27.63 -12.65
C ALA A 38 1.61 -26.95 -12.32
N ALA A 39 0.58 -27.71 -11.94
CA ALA A 39 -0.69 -27.17 -11.51
C ALA A 39 -0.55 -26.34 -10.22
N ASP A 40 0.16 -26.85 -9.22
CA ASP A 40 0.43 -26.10 -7.97
C ASP A 40 1.22 -24.81 -8.23
N ALA A 41 2.18 -24.83 -9.18
CA ALA A 41 2.92 -23.63 -9.55
C ALA A 41 2.06 -22.61 -10.29
N ALA A 42 1.18 -23.07 -11.18
CA ALA A 42 0.23 -22.20 -11.89
C ALA A 42 -0.77 -21.55 -10.94
N GLU A 43 -1.27 -22.28 -9.96
CA GLU A 43 -2.16 -21.76 -8.93
C GLU A 43 -1.47 -20.66 -8.09
N ARG A 44 -0.23 -20.91 -7.66
CA ARG A 44 0.56 -19.87 -6.93
C ARG A 44 0.84 -18.65 -7.78
N GLN A 45 1.10 -18.82 -9.08
CA GLN A 45 1.27 -17.69 -9.99
C GLN A 45 -0.03 -16.92 -10.19
N ALA A 46 -1.18 -17.59 -10.28
CA ALA A 46 -2.48 -16.93 -10.39
C ALA A 46 -2.79 -16.09 -9.12
N VAL A 47 -2.58 -16.65 -7.93
CA VAL A 47 -2.74 -15.92 -6.66
C VAL A 47 -1.76 -14.75 -6.57
N ALA A 48 -0.51 -14.92 -6.95
CA ALA A 48 0.47 -13.85 -6.97
C ALA A 48 0.11 -12.75 -7.99
N ALA A 49 -0.42 -13.11 -9.14
CA ALA A 49 -0.89 -12.16 -10.16
C ALA A 49 -2.12 -11.38 -9.67
N GLU A 50 -3.04 -12.03 -8.99
CA GLU A 50 -4.21 -11.37 -8.39
C GLU A 50 -3.81 -10.37 -7.30
N LEU A 51 -2.83 -10.72 -6.47
CA LEU A 51 -2.25 -9.82 -5.47
C LEU A 51 -1.42 -8.69 -6.10
N ALA A 52 -0.84 -8.91 -7.27
CA ALA A 52 -0.03 -7.93 -8.01
C ALA A 52 -0.85 -7.02 -8.93
N VAL A 53 -2.16 -7.26 -9.10
CA VAL A 53 -3.03 -6.30 -9.81
C VAL A 53 -2.96 -5.00 -9.03
N PRO A 54 -2.38 -3.93 -9.61
CA PRO A 54 -2.37 -2.62 -8.96
C PRO A 54 -3.82 -2.28 -8.68
N GLN A 55 -4.22 -2.26 -7.42
CA GLN A 55 -5.53 -1.75 -7.07
C GLN A 55 -5.59 -0.35 -7.65
N ALA A 56 -6.53 -0.12 -8.55
CA ALA A 56 -6.75 1.22 -9.08
C ALA A 56 -6.81 2.17 -7.87
N PRO A 57 -6.09 3.29 -7.90
CA PRO A 57 -6.13 4.23 -6.79
C PRO A 57 -7.59 4.56 -6.49
N PRO A 58 -7.99 4.66 -5.23
CA PRO A 58 -9.36 5.00 -4.88
C PRO A 58 -9.75 6.29 -5.61
N PRO A 59 -11.02 6.46 -6.01
CA PRO A 59 -11.48 7.59 -6.81
C PRO A 59 -11.05 8.93 -6.20
N VAL A 60 -11.18 9.07 -4.89
CA VAL A 60 -10.63 10.20 -4.11
C VAL A 60 -9.71 9.64 -3.04
N SER A 61 -8.48 10.14 -2.99
CA SER A 61 -7.47 9.75 -2.01
C SER A 61 -6.68 10.98 -1.58
N TRP A 62 -6.26 10.99 -0.33
CA TRP A 62 -5.64 12.17 0.26
C TRP A 62 -4.27 11.85 0.83
N GLN A 63 -3.35 12.79 0.66
CA GLN A 63 -2.02 12.76 1.25
C GLN A 63 -1.75 14.10 1.95
N ALA A 64 -1.21 14.02 3.18
CA ALA A 64 -0.77 15.20 3.91
C ALA A 64 0.76 15.30 3.86
N GLU A 65 1.26 16.50 3.58
CA GLU A 65 2.69 16.78 3.50
C GLU A 65 3.01 18.06 4.29
N LEU A 66 4.25 18.20 4.73
CA LEU A 66 4.75 19.46 5.26
C LEU A 66 5.26 20.34 4.11
N PRO A 67 4.94 21.64 4.08
CA PRO A 67 5.45 22.52 3.04
C PRO A 67 6.98 22.63 3.13
N ARG A 68 7.62 22.75 1.97
CA ARG A 68 9.09 22.83 1.86
C ARG A 68 9.66 24.14 2.42
N SER A 69 8.90 25.22 2.38
CA SER A 69 9.31 26.48 2.94
C SER A 69 8.41 26.85 4.12
N ARG A 70 9.02 27.09 5.27
CA ARG A 70 8.31 27.58 6.46
C ARG A 70 8.27 29.10 6.41
N ARG A 71 7.11 29.69 6.24
CA ARG A 71 6.86 31.02 6.77
C ARG A 71 6.67 30.89 8.29
N MET A 72 7.19 31.85 9.07
CA MET A 72 6.91 31.95 10.49
C MET A 72 5.46 32.44 10.67
N GLU A 73 4.51 31.52 10.58
CA GLU A 73 3.10 31.76 10.82
C GLU A 73 2.71 31.12 12.16
N ILE A 74 1.68 31.69 12.79
CA ILE A 74 1.14 31.14 14.03
C ILE A 74 0.44 29.82 13.67
N GLY A 75 1.12 28.70 13.88
CA GLY A 75 0.61 27.37 13.62
C GLY A 75 1.53 26.52 12.73
N THR A 76 1.11 25.30 12.50
CA THR A 76 1.83 24.37 11.59
C THR A 76 1.02 24.20 10.33
N PRO A 77 1.54 24.64 9.17
CA PRO A 77 0.90 24.43 7.89
C PRO A 77 1.08 22.98 7.43
N TYR A 78 0.02 22.40 6.89
CA TYR A 78 0.02 21.10 6.22
C TYR A 78 -0.59 21.26 4.84
N VAL A 79 0.07 20.72 3.84
CA VAL A 79 -0.43 20.66 2.46
C VAL A 79 -1.21 19.37 2.31
N ILE A 80 -2.49 19.47 1.99
CA ILE A 80 -3.38 18.34 1.75
C ILE A 80 -3.61 18.21 0.26
N ARG A 81 -3.21 17.10 -0.33
CA ARG A 81 -3.28 16.84 -1.76
C ARG A 81 -4.27 15.74 -2.07
N ASN A 82 -5.09 15.94 -3.10
CA ASN A 82 -5.86 14.85 -3.69
C ASN A 82 -4.96 14.02 -4.62
N VAL A 83 -4.58 12.83 -4.19
CA VAL A 83 -3.77 11.88 -4.98
C VAL A 83 -4.62 10.82 -5.68
N GLY A 84 -5.95 10.93 -5.58
CA GLY A 84 -6.90 10.13 -6.32
C GLY A 84 -7.00 10.56 -7.79
N ASN A 85 -7.86 9.91 -8.54
CA ASN A 85 -8.10 10.16 -9.97
C ASN A 85 -9.40 10.94 -10.25
N GLU A 86 -10.21 11.20 -9.22
CA GLU A 86 -11.45 11.95 -9.33
C GLU A 86 -11.42 13.24 -8.51
N PRO A 87 -12.16 14.28 -8.93
CA PRO A 87 -12.31 15.50 -8.15
C PRO A 87 -13.12 15.23 -6.88
N ALA A 88 -12.72 15.85 -5.78
CA ALA A 88 -13.50 15.89 -4.55
C ALA A 88 -14.28 17.20 -4.50
N THR A 89 -15.59 17.13 -4.28
CA THR A 89 -16.49 18.30 -4.15
C THR A 89 -17.06 18.37 -2.74
N GLY A 90 -17.46 19.57 -2.29
CA GLY A 90 -18.01 19.78 -0.95
C GLY A 90 -17.05 19.45 0.19
N VAL A 91 -15.73 19.58 -0.06
CA VAL A 91 -14.68 19.21 0.90
C VAL A 91 -14.80 20.06 2.17
N LYS A 92 -14.94 19.41 3.30
CA LYS A 92 -14.98 19.99 4.65
C LYS A 92 -13.86 19.41 5.48
N VAL A 93 -13.11 20.28 6.17
CA VAL A 93 -12.01 19.91 7.06
C VAL A 93 -12.48 19.98 8.50
N GLN A 94 -12.23 18.92 9.25
CA GLN A 94 -12.47 18.86 10.69
C GLN A 94 -11.18 18.40 11.38
N SER A 95 -10.97 18.81 12.61
CA SER A 95 -9.82 18.36 13.39
C SER A 95 -10.26 17.77 14.73
N ARG A 96 -9.52 16.77 15.20
CA ARG A 96 -9.61 16.26 16.56
C ARG A 96 -8.40 16.74 17.36
N GLY A 97 -8.61 17.63 18.34
CA GLY A 97 -7.55 18.08 19.25
C GLY A 97 -6.65 19.22 18.73
N PHE A 98 -6.92 19.74 17.53
CA PHE A 98 -6.26 20.93 17.00
C PHE A 98 -7.32 22.00 16.71
N LYS A 99 -6.93 23.28 16.78
CA LYS A 99 -7.72 24.37 16.24
C LYS A 99 -7.25 24.62 14.80
N ILE A 100 -8.18 24.57 13.86
CA ILE A 100 -7.93 25.04 12.49
C ILE A 100 -7.91 26.56 12.56
N SER A 101 -6.77 27.16 12.22
CA SER A 101 -6.62 28.63 12.17
C SER A 101 -7.10 29.16 10.83
N GLU A 102 -6.67 28.51 9.76
CA GLU A 102 -6.91 28.96 8.40
C GLU A 102 -6.89 27.80 7.43
N ILE A 103 -7.61 27.91 6.32
CA ILE A 103 -7.59 27.00 5.19
C ILE A 103 -7.40 27.86 3.95
N GLU A 104 -6.30 27.64 3.23
CA GLU A 104 -5.95 28.39 2.02
C GLU A 104 -6.07 27.49 0.78
N GLY A 105 -6.59 28.02 -0.31
CA GLY A 105 -6.67 27.31 -1.60
C GLY A 105 -7.77 26.23 -1.65
N LEU A 106 -8.76 26.30 -0.77
CA LEU A 106 -9.97 25.47 -0.81
C LEU A 106 -11.14 26.31 -1.32
N ASP A 107 -11.05 26.73 -2.58
CA ASP A 107 -12.08 27.54 -3.21
C ASP A 107 -13.32 26.67 -3.49
N GLU A 108 -14.50 27.15 -3.04
CA GLU A 108 -15.79 26.46 -3.24
C GLU A 108 -15.83 25.00 -2.76
N GLY A 109 -14.82 24.53 -2.03
CA GLY A 109 -14.75 23.15 -1.54
C GLY A 109 -14.47 22.11 -2.64
N VAL A 110 -13.88 22.50 -3.78
CA VAL A 110 -13.54 21.61 -4.88
C VAL A 110 -12.03 21.39 -4.96
N VAL A 111 -11.59 20.14 -4.98
CA VAL A 111 -10.16 19.78 -5.11
C VAL A 111 -10.00 18.78 -6.24
N LEU A 112 -9.40 19.24 -7.33
CA LEU A 112 -9.11 18.42 -8.51
C LEU A 112 -8.04 17.36 -8.23
N PRO A 113 -7.95 16.27 -9.02
CA PRO A 113 -6.84 15.32 -8.99
C PRO A 113 -5.48 16.03 -9.08
N GLY A 114 -4.57 15.72 -8.16
CA GLY A 114 -3.26 16.36 -8.08
C GLY A 114 -3.24 17.76 -7.47
N ALA A 115 -4.39 18.42 -7.31
CA ALA A 115 -4.47 19.70 -6.62
C ALA A 115 -4.32 19.55 -5.10
N SER A 116 -4.00 20.67 -4.43
CA SER A 116 -3.79 20.71 -2.99
C SER A 116 -4.29 22.01 -2.39
N PHE A 117 -4.59 21.96 -1.11
CA PHE A 117 -4.90 23.13 -0.28
C PHE A 117 -4.07 23.07 1.00
N VAL A 118 -3.97 24.19 1.72
CA VAL A 118 -3.19 24.28 2.95
C VAL A 118 -4.11 24.41 4.14
N VAL A 119 -3.83 23.65 5.19
CA VAL A 119 -4.52 23.76 6.48
C VAL A 119 -3.51 24.18 7.53
N ILE A 120 -3.75 25.28 8.21
CA ILE A 120 -2.92 25.77 9.30
C ILE A 120 -3.52 25.32 10.62
N LEU A 121 -2.80 24.47 11.34
CA LEU A 121 -3.22 23.91 12.61
C LEU A 121 -2.48 24.57 13.78
N ILE A 122 -3.23 25.05 14.76
CA ILE A 122 -2.70 25.53 16.04
C ILE A 122 -2.89 24.41 17.06
N GLU A 123 -1.82 24.01 17.74
CA GLU A 123 -1.91 23.10 18.86
C GLU A 123 -2.72 23.72 19.98
N TRP A 124 -3.87 23.13 20.28
CA TRP A 124 -4.59 23.46 21.51
C TRP A 124 -3.99 22.62 22.63
N ILE A 125 -3.49 23.27 23.67
CA ILE A 125 -2.96 22.62 24.88
C ILE A 125 -4.13 21.98 25.64
N SER A 126 -4.60 20.85 25.16
CA SER A 126 -5.54 19.99 25.88
C SER A 126 -4.84 18.68 26.22
N THR A 127 -4.86 18.35 27.51
CA THR A 127 -4.34 17.15 28.13
C THR A 127 -5.10 15.89 27.67
N GLY A 128 -5.04 15.57 26.39
CA GLY A 128 -5.73 14.41 25.81
C GLY A 128 -4.98 13.83 24.63
N SER A 129 -5.26 12.59 24.35
CA SER A 129 -4.69 11.79 23.26
C SER A 129 -4.46 12.59 21.98
N ARG A 130 -3.20 12.80 21.62
CA ARG A 130 -2.79 13.49 20.38
C ARG A 130 -3.02 12.54 19.21
N THR A 131 -4.17 12.65 18.58
CA THR A 131 -4.35 12.05 17.27
C THR A 131 -3.69 12.95 16.23
N ASN A 132 -2.57 12.52 15.64
CA ASN A 132 -1.93 13.24 14.53
C ASN A 132 -2.73 13.02 13.25
N GLU A 133 -4.00 13.40 13.24
CA GLU A 133 -4.89 13.23 12.08
C GLU A 133 -5.83 14.43 11.93
N ILE A 134 -6.16 14.75 10.70
CA ILE A 134 -7.29 15.60 10.34
C ILE A 134 -8.37 14.74 9.69
N LEU A 135 -9.60 15.17 9.80
CA LEU A 135 -10.75 14.50 9.22
C LEU A 135 -11.24 15.29 8.00
N LEU A 136 -11.36 14.60 6.87
CA LEU A 136 -11.95 15.17 5.67
C LEU A 136 -13.30 14.50 5.38
N LEU A 137 -14.25 15.29 4.97
CA LEU A 137 -15.55 14.89 4.46
C LEU A 137 -15.75 15.55 3.11
N TRP A 138 -16.27 14.81 2.12
CA TRP A 138 -16.62 15.35 0.79
C TRP A 138 -17.89 14.67 0.27
N ASP A 139 -18.44 15.19 -0.81
CA ASP A 139 -19.67 14.65 -1.38
C ASP A 139 -19.50 13.16 -1.76
N GLY A 140 -20.54 12.36 -1.47
CA GLY A 140 -20.50 10.92 -1.65
C GLY A 140 -19.94 10.14 -0.46
N GLN A 141 -19.38 10.80 0.56
CA GLN A 141 -18.96 10.17 1.80
C GLN A 141 -19.99 10.37 2.91
N THR A 142 -20.27 9.30 3.65
CA THR A 142 -21.17 9.35 4.80
C THR A 142 -20.43 9.57 6.13
N LEU A 143 -19.13 9.23 6.16
CA LEU A 143 -18.30 9.34 7.35
C LEU A 143 -17.01 10.12 7.02
N PRO A 144 -16.52 10.93 7.96
CA PRO A 144 -15.23 11.60 7.80
C PRO A 144 -14.09 10.60 7.71
N VAL A 145 -13.17 10.85 6.79
CA VAL A 145 -11.96 10.03 6.58
C VAL A 145 -10.78 10.67 7.30
N GLY A 146 -10.10 9.91 8.16
CA GLY A 146 -8.90 10.35 8.87
C GLY A 146 -7.68 10.36 7.97
N ILE A 147 -6.99 11.50 7.92
CA ILE A 147 -5.72 11.66 7.20
C ILE A 147 -4.61 11.83 8.22
N ALA A 148 -3.67 10.89 8.24
CA ALA A 148 -2.52 10.97 9.12
C ALA A 148 -1.63 12.15 8.74
N LEU A 149 -1.27 12.97 9.72
CA LEU A 149 -0.35 14.09 9.54
C LEU A 149 1.10 13.63 9.75
N PRO A 150 2.03 14.06 8.89
CA PRO A 150 3.44 13.78 9.11
C PRO A 150 3.91 14.41 10.42
N PRO A 151 4.86 13.77 11.13
CA PRO A 151 5.40 14.29 12.38
C PRO A 151 6.06 15.64 12.16
N ARG A 152 5.84 16.59 13.08
CA ARG A 152 6.50 17.88 13.05
C ARG A 152 8.01 17.68 13.22
N PRO A 153 8.87 18.25 12.37
CA PRO A 153 10.30 18.27 12.63
C PRO A 153 10.59 18.96 13.95
N PRO A 154 11.62 18.54 14.69
CA PRO A 154 12.01 19.20 15.93
C PRO A 154 12.27 20.69 15.70
N GLU A 155 11.83 21.52 16.63
CA GLU A 155 12.11 22.97 16.57
C GLU A 155 13.63 23.18 16.64
N PRO A 156 14.18 24.06 15.79
CA PRO A 156 15.59 24.42 15.91
C PRO A 156 15.82 25.02 17.30
N PRO A 157 16.97 24.72 17.92
CA PRO A 157 17.27 25.27 19.25
C PRO A 157 17.20 26.81 19.22
N PRO A 158 16.70 27.45 20.27
CA PRO A 158 16.56 28.90 20.31
C PRO A 158 17.93 29.54 20.07
N ILE A 159 18.03 30.41 19.06
CA ILE A 159 19.23 31.20 18.80
C ILE A 159 19.29 32.28 19.85
N PHE A 160 20.09 32.06 20.89
CA PHE A 160 20.41 33.12 21.86
C PHE A 160 21.30 34.15 21.15
N VAL A 161 20.72 35.22 20.65
CA VAL A 161 21.48 36.41 20.22
C VAL A 161 22.08 37.04 21.48
N LYS A 162 23.40 36.85 21.71
CA LYS A 162 24.12 37.60 22.73
C LYS A 162 24.07 39.08 22.36
N THR A 163 23.15 39.80 22.96
CA THR A 163 23.15 41.26 22.88
C THR A 163 24.36 41.76 23.68
N THR A 164 25.43 42.14 22.98
CA THR A 164 26.56 42.79 23.63
C THR A 164 26.08 44.19 24.07
N PRO A 165 26.16 44.53 25.36
CA PRO A 165 25.78 45.87 25.79
C PRO A 165 26.71 46.90 25.18
N ILE A 166 26.18 47.88 24.46
CA ILE A 166 26.93 49.04 23.99
C ILE A 166 27.18 49.90 25.23
N ILE A 167 28.39 49.83 25.74
CA ILE A 167 28.87 50.78 26.80
C ILE A 167 29.15 52.11 26.09
N ARG A 168 28.38 53.11 26.47
CA ARG A 168 28.66 54.51 26.13
C ARG A 168 29.46 55.18 27.21
#